data_bc9a3f6fbabfc11d33dffdffed206fec
#
_entry.id   bc9a3f6fbabfc11d33dffdffed206fec
#
_cell.length_a   1.000
_cell.length_b   1.000
_cell.length_c   1.000
_cell.angle_alpha   90.00
_cell.angle_beta   90.00
_cell.angle_gamma   90.00
#
_symmetry.space_group_name_H-M   'P 1'
#
loop_
_entity.id
_entity.type
_entity.pdbx_description
1 polymer ?
#
loop_
_entity_poly.entity_id
_entity_poly.type
_entity_poly.pdbx_seq_one_letter_code
_entity_poly.pdbx_strand_id
1 'polypeptide(L)'
;MPDTLSTAVTDVVELTRTLVRCESVTPKEAGALQHLERTLKPLGFRCERMDFTEAGTDDVANLYARIGQDKFGNGKHFCFAGHSDVVPVGDLSSWTIGPFAAELSGGYLFGRGAADMKGAIAAFTEACARFLARRGHEFGGSISLLITGDEEGPAVNGTVKMLKKLAERGETIDACVVGEPTSSKRFGDMIKIGRRGSMTVDLVVRGIQGHVGYPERLDNPIHRLSALIEALVREPIDGGSTHFQPTSLQFTTIDVGNKATNIAPGTVKARFNTRFNDLWTSKTLLAHLKERIERSSAALGGNGTIEFASVKVSGESFYTAPGPLVELVAGAIRDVAGIEPELSTTGGTSDARFISRYCPVLEFGLVGETMHKVDEKSAIEDLKTLSRVYETVLDRYFAA
;
A
#
# COMPACT_ATOMS: atom_id res chain seq x y z
N MET A 1 -20.27 -3.58 -44.08
CA MET A 1 -20.15 -2.28 -43.44
C MET A 1 -19.32 -2.51 -42.17
N PRO A 2 -18.15 -1.92 -41.99
CA PRO A 2 -17.42 -2.07 -40.78
C PRO A 2 -18.17 -1.31 -39.66
N ASP A 3 -18.52 -2.00 -38.61
CA ASP A 3 -19.06 -1.42 -37.40
C ASP A 3 -18.11 -0.33 -36.91
N THR A 4 -18.59 0.88 -36.88
CA THR A 4 -17.97 1.99 -36.18
C THR A 4 -18.10 1.66 -34.66
N LEU A 5 -17.10 0.97 -34.13
CA LEU A 5 -16.83 1.00 -32.72
C LEU A 5 -16.70 2.46 -32.32
N SER A 6 -17.76 2.98 -31.72
CA SER A 6 -17.77 4.29 -31.10
C SER A 6 -16.61 4.33 -30.09
N THR A 7 -15.52 4.96 -30.50
CA THR A 7 -14.38 5.31 -29.66
C THR A 7 -14.83 6.43 -28.72
N ALA A 8 -15.65 6.11 -27.76
CA ALA A 8 -15.65 6.86 -26.52
C ALA A 8 -14.31 6.54 -25.84
N VAL A 9 -13.26 7.25 -26.28
CA VAL A 9 -11.96 7.27 -25.62
C VAL A 9 -12.28 7.60 -24.16
N THR A 10 -11.98 6.68 -23.26
CA THR A 10 -12.19 6.88 -21.84
C THR A 10 -11.29 8.03 -21.40
N ASP A 11 -11.85 9.20 -21.16
CA ASP A 11 -11.08 10.37 -20.70
C ASP A 11 -10.59 10.10 -19.27
N VAL A 12 -9.30 10.13 -19.05
CA VAL A 12 -8.67 9.87 -17.76
C VAL A 12 -9.19 10.81 -16.65
N VAL A 13 -9.45 12.08 -17.01
CA VAL A 13 -9.93 13.08 -16.04
C VAL A 13 -11.36 12.77 -15.63
N GLU A 14 -12.25 12.51 -16.59
CA GLU A 14 -13.65 12.19 -16.29
C GLU A 14 -13.81 10.83 -15.59
N LEU A 15 -12.98 9.82 -15.92
CA LEU A 15 -12.98 8.56 -15.20
C LEU A 15 -12.48 8.75 -13.77
N THR A 16 -11.39 9.53 -13.56
CA THR A 16 -10.91 9.86 -12.20
C THR A 16 -12.00 10.57 -11.41
N ARG A 17 -12.68 11.56 -11.99
CA ARG A 17 -13.81 12.28 -11.34
C ARG A 17 -14.93 11.32 -10.95
N THR A 18 -15.30 10.40 -11.83
CA THR A 18 -16.32 9.40 -11.55
C THR A 18 -15.94 8.51 -10.37
N LEU A 19 -14.69 8.03 -10.34
CA LEU A 19 -14.19 7.20 -9.25
C LEU A 19 -14.08 7.98 -7.93
N VAL A 20 -13.62 9.24 -7.97
CA VAL A 20 -13.51 10.09 -6.77
C VAL A 20 -14.88 10.36 -6.16
N ARG A 21 -15.93 10.53 -6.96
CA ARG A 21 -17.31 10.70 -6.48
C ARG A 21 -17.89 9.47 -5.78
N CYS A 22 -17.29 8.31 -5.97
CA CYS A 22 -17.63 7.13 -5.18
C CYS A 22 -17.00 7.26 -3.79
N GLU A 23 -17.85 7.41 -2.74
CA GLU A 23 -17.43 7.56 -1.35
C GLU A 23 -16.93 6.22 -0.76
N SER A 24 -15.95 5.61 -1.42
CA SER A 24 -15.42 4.29 -1.10
C SER A 24 -14.43 4.33 0.08
N VAL A 25 -14.86 4.93 1.18
CA VAL A 25 -14.08 4.87 2.43
C VAL A 25 -14.05 3.43 2.92
N THR A 26 -12.83 2.87 3.11
CA THR A 26 -12.63 1.47 3.48
C THR A 26 -13.57 1.04 4.62
N PRO A 27 -14.25 -0.11 4.55
CA PRO A 27 -14.19 -1.17 3.53
C PRO A 27 -15.24 -1.05 2.40
N LYS A 28 -15.90 0.11 2.24
CA LYS A 28 -17.00 0.30 1.29
C LYS A 28 -16.50 0.49 -0.14
N GLU A 29 -17.14 -0.17 -1.11
CA GLU A 29 -16.84 0.05 -2.54
C GLU A 29 -17.58 1.21 -3.18
N ALA A 30 -18.77 1.56 -2.66
CA ALA A 30 -19.62 2.71 -3.02
C ALA A 30 -19.83 2.93 -4.52
N GLY A 31 -19.83 1.86 -5.32
CA GLY A 31 -20.03 1.90 -6.77
C GLY A 31 -18.75 2.05 -7.59
N ALA A 32 -17.58 2.22 -6.98
CA ALA A 32 -16.31 2.41 -7.72
C ALA A 32 -16.00 1.21 -8.63
N LEU A 33 -16.09 0.00 -8.11
CA LEU A 33 -15.86 -1.21 -8.91
C LEU A 33 -16.92 -1.41 -10.00
N GLN A 34 -18.17 -0.99 -9.75
CA GLN A 34 -19.22 -1.04 -10.77
C GLN A 34 -18.94 -0.09 -11.94
N HIS A 35 -18.41 1.10 -11.66
CA HIS A 35 -17.98 2.04 -12.70
C HIS A 35 -16.83 1.48 -13.51
N LEU A 36 -15.84 0.87 -12.87
CA LEU A 36 -14.73 0.20 -13.56
C LEU A 36 -15.23 -0.94 -14.46
N GLU A 37 -16.14 -1.79 -13.99
CA GLU A 37 -16.73 -2.84 -14.82
C GLU A 37 -17.44 -2.30 -16.07
N ARG A 38 -18.22 -1.21 -15.89
CA ARG A 38 -18.92 -0.56 -17.00
C ARG A 38 -17.97 0.03 -18.04
N THR A 39 -16.79 0.45 -17.62
CA THR A 39 -15.75 1.00 -18.48
C THR A 39 -14.93 -0.11 -19.16
N LEU A 40 -14.58 -1.18 -18.43
CA LEU A 40 -13.70 -2.22 -18.92
C LEU A 40 -14.41 -3.25 -19.81
N LYS A 41 -15.67 -3.60 -19.53
CA LYS A 41 -16.42 -4.58 -20.33
C LYS A 41 -16.56 -4.19 -21.81
N PRO A 42 -16.87 -2.93 -22.19
CA PRO A 42 -16.89 -2.53 -23.59
C PRO A 42 -15.54 -2.59 -24.29
N LEU A 43 -14.43 -2.52 -23.56
CA LEU A 43 -13.07 -2.72 -24.08
C LEU A 43 -12.72 -4.20 -24.29
N GLY A 44 -13.61 -5.14 -23.92
CA GLY A 44 -13.41 -6.58 -24.08
C GLY A 44 -12.86 -7.28 -22.84
N PHE A 45 -12.71 -6.60 -21.71
CA PHE A 45 -12.28 -7.25 -20.46
C PHE A 45 -13.36 -8.16 -19.91
N ARG A 46 -12.96 -9.36 -19.48
CA ARG A 46 -13.74 -10.20 -18.58
C ARG A 46 -13.55 -9.69 -17.17
N CYS A 47 -14.64 -9.24 -16.54
CA CYS A 47 -14.66 -8.71 -15.18
C CYS A 47 -15.25 -9.75 -14.23
N GLU A 48 -14.53 -10.07 -13.16
CA GLU A 48 -14.96 -10.96 -12.10
C GLU A 48 -14.92 -10.23 -10.76
N ARG A 49 -16.04 -10.21 -10.05
CA ARG A 49 -16.08 -9.78 -8.64
C ARG A 49 -15.51 -10.89 -7.77
N MET A 50 -14.60 -10.52 -6.89
CA MET A 50 -13.96 -11.41 -5.92
C MET A 50 -14.21 -10.88 -4.51
N ASP A 51 -15.40 -11.15 -3.98
CA ASP A 51 -15.77 -10.68 -2.65
C ASP A 51 -15.28 -11.68 -1.61
N PHE A 52 -14.67 -11.17 -0.54
CA PHE A 52 -14.13 -12.01 0.54
C PHE A 52 -14.62 -11.55 1.89
N THR A 53 -14.77 -12.54 2.77
CA THR A 53 -15.15 -12.39 4.17
C THR A 53 -14.19 -13.13 5.07
N GLU A 54 -14.00 -12.66 6.30
CA GLU A 54 -13.28 -13.37 7.35
C GLU A 54 -13.81 -12.96 8.72
N ALA A 55 -13.94 -13.92 9.63
CA ALA A 55 -14.48 -13.66 10.96
C ALA A 55 -13.66 -12.58 11.70
N GLY A 56 -14.34 -11.56 12.18
CA GLY A 56 -13.72 -10.43 12.88
C GLY A 56 -13.17 -9.32 11.98
N THR A 57 -13.44 -9.39 10.67
CA THR A 57 -13.15 -8.33 9.70
C THR A 57 -14.39 -8.00 8.89
N ASP A 58 -14.39 -6.82 8.23
CA ASP A 58 -15.45 -6.43 7.32
C ASP A 58 -15.38 -7.21 6.00
N ASP A 59 -16.54 -7.37 5.35
CA ASP A 59 -16.60 -7.91 3.99
C ASP A 59 -16.06 -6.90 3.01
N VAL A 60 -15.27 -7.38 2.04
CA VAL A 60 -14.62 -6.53 1.04
C VAL A 60 -14.94 -7.02 -0.37
N ALA A 61 -15.37 -6.09 -1.20
CA ALA A 61 -15.55 -6.29 -2.62
C ALA A 61 -14.25 -5.96 -3.37
N ASN A 62 -13.87 -6.84 -4.31
CA ASN A 62 -12.70 -6.67 -5.17
C ASN A 62 -13.09 -6.94 -6.63
N LEU A 63 -12.26 -6.48 -7.56
CA LEU A 63 -12.45 -6.68 -8.99
C LEU A 63 -11.20 -7.24 -9.64
N TYR A 64 -11.33 -8.36 -10.32
CA TYR A 64 -10.35 -8.85 -11.26
C TYR A 64 -10.88 -8.70 -12.69
N ALA A 65 -10.15 -7.98 -13.53
CA ALA A 65 -10.52 -7.80 -14.94
C ALA A 65 -9.37 -8.24 -15.82
N ARG A 66 -9.63 -9.07 -16.86
CA ARG A 66 -8.59 -9.61 -17.76
C ARG A 66 -9.04 -9.61 -19.20
N ILE A 67 -8.10 -9.29 -20.11
CA ILE A 67 -8.27 -9.34 -21.55
C ILE A 67 -7.07 -10.05 -22.20
N GLY A 68 -7.24 -10.62 -23.36
CA GLY A 68 -6.22 -11.30 -24.16
C GLY A 68 -6.34 -12.82 -24.11
N GLN A 69 -5.24 -13.54 -24.29
CA GLN A 69 -5.24 -14.99 -24.46
C GLN A 69 -5.78 -15.73 -23.22
N ASP A 70 -6.65 -16.72 -23.48
CA ASP A 70 -7.30 -17.49 -22.42
C ASP A 70 -6.45 -18.62 -21.84
N LYS A 71 -5.35 -18.99 -22.51
CA LYS A 71 -4.52 -20.11 -22.08
C LYS A 71 -3.44 -19.62 -21.14
N PHE A 72 -3.53 -20.06 -19.88
CA PHE A 72 -2.47 -19.88 -18.89
C PHE A 72 -1.17 -20.54 -19.40
N GLY A 73 -0.05 -19.81 -19.28
CA GLY A 73 1.28 -20.33 -19.60
C GLY A 73 1.77 -20.17 -21.06
N ASN A 74 0.96 -19.63 -21.97
CA ASN A 74 1.37 -19.38 -23.36
C ASN A 74 1.21 -17.90 -23.72
N GLY A 75 2.14 -17.06 -23.30
CA GLY A 75 2.14 -15.62 -23.57
C GLY A 75 2.39 -14.79 -22.33
N LYS A 76 2.86 -13.57 -22.54
CA LYS A 76 3.18 -12.63 -21.44
C LYS A 76 1.91 -12.13 -20.79
N HIS A 77 1.88 -12.09 -19.47
CA HIS A 77 0.79 -11.54 -18.69
C HIS A 77 1.26 -10.32 -17.89
N PHE A 78 0.78 -9.14 -18.27
CA PHE A 78 1.01 -7.88 -17.56
C PHE A 78 -0.17 -7.57 -16.64
N CYS A 79 0.11 -7.31 -15.36
CA CYS A 79 -0.88 -6.94 -14.37
C CYS A 79 -0.67 -5.48 -13.94
N PHE A 80 -1.76 -4.74 -13.83
CA PHE A 80 -1.84 -3.52 -13.05
C PHE A 80 -2.59 -3.82 -11.78
N ALA A 81 -2.02 -3.43 -10.63
CA ALA A 81 -2.70 -3.57 -9.35
C ALA A 81 -2.93 -2.21 -8.70
N GLY A 82 -4.02 -2.13 -7.93
CA GLY A 82 -4.37 -0.92 -7.21
C GLY A 82 -5.57 -1.11 -6.28
N HIS A 83 -5.92 -0.04 -5.58
CA HIS A 83 -7.06 -0.04 -4.67
C HIS A 83 -8.07 1.06 -5.01
N SER A 84 -9.35 0.75 -4.83
CA SER A 84 -10.44 1.68 -5.04
C SER A 84 -10.98 2.28 -3.73
N ASP A 85 -10.63 1.69 -2.60
CA ASP A 85 -10.93 2.24 -1.28
C ASP A 85 -10.01 3.43 -0.96
N VAL A 86 -10.44 4.20 0.03
CA VAL A 86 -9.73 5.41 0.48
C VAL A 86 -9.79 5.50 2.00
N VAL A 87 -8.80 6.17 2.61
CA VAL A 87 -8.82 6.48 4.05
C VAL A 87 -9.98 7.40 4.41
N PRO A 88 -10.43 7.42 5.68
CA PRO A 88 -11.40 8.40 6.17
C PRO A 88 -10.98 9.84 5.87
N VAL A 89 -11.96 10.68 5.56
CA VAL A 89 -11.74 12.06 5.13
C VAL A 89 -11.37 13.03 6.27
N GLY A 90 -11.55 12.59 7.53
CA GLY A 90 -11.34 13.43 8.70
C GLY A 90 -12.45 14.46 8.89
N ASP A 91 -12.09 15.62 9.41
CA ASP A 91 -13.04 16.71 9.65
C ASP A 91 -13.41 17.41 8.34
N LEU A 92 -14.69 17.27 7.94
CA LEU A 92 -15.24 17.85 6.72
C LEU A 92 -15.16 19.41 6.72
N SER A 93 -15.18 20.05 7.88
CA SER A 93 -15.08 21.52 7.96
C SER A 93 -13.70 22.04 7.58
N SER A 94 -12.69 21.19 7.55
CA SER A 94 -11.32 21.53 7.14
C SER A 94 -11.12 21.48 5.62
N TRP A 95 -12.05 20.89 4.86
CA TRP A 95 -11.94 20.79 3.41
C TRP A 95 -12.41 22.06 2.72
N THR A 96 -11.56 22.63 1.84
CA THR A 96 -11.93 23.77 0.99
C THR A 96 -12.90 23.36 -0.11
N ILE A 97 -12.68 22.19 -0.69
CA ILE A 97 -13.55 21.55 -1.69
C ILE A 97 -13.96 20.20 -1.12
N GLY A 98 -15.27 19.89 -1.15
CA GLY A 98 -15.78 18.64 -0.58
C GLY A 98 -14.99 17.41 -1.08
N PRO A 99 -14.63 16.45 -0.19
CA PRO A 99 -13.70 15.38 -0.49
C PRO A 99 -14.13 14.46 -1.64
N PHE A 100 -15.40 14.42 -1.98
CA PHE A 100 -15.96 13.61 -3.07
C PHE A 100 -16.61 14.45 -4.18
N ALA A 101 -16.40 15.78 -4.17
CA ALA A 101 -16.93 16.67 -5.20
C ALA A 101 -16.27 16.44 -6.58
N ALA A 102 -15.04 15.97 -6.59
CA ALA A 102 -14.22 15.78 -7.80
C ALA A 102 -14.18 17.04 -8.68
N GLU A 103 -13.94 18.19 -8.04
CA GLU A 103 -13.95 19.50 -8.70
C GLU A 103 -12.63 19.73 -9.43
N LEU A 104 -12.72 20.37 -10.59
CA LEU A 104 -11.56 20.85 -11.35
C LEU A 104 -11.31 22.31 -11.02
N SER A 105 -10.17 22.64 -10.47
CA SER A 105 -9.80 24.00 -10.13
C SER A 105 -8.29 24.22 -10.27
N GLY A 106 -7.87 25.34 -10.84
CA GLY A 106 -6.48 25.74 -10.94
C GLY A 106 -5.54 24.71 -11.61
N GLY A 107 -6.06 23.87 -12.53
CA GLY A 107 -5.27 22.83 -13.19
C GLY A 107 -5.18 21.52 -12.39
N TYR A 108 -5.92 21.40 -11.30
CA TYR A 108 -5.97 20.21 -10.44
C TYR A 108 -7.38 19.61 -10.40
N LEU A 109 -7.42 18.32 -10.17
CA LEU A 109 -8.62 17.57 -9.76
C LEU A 109 -8.53 17.37 -8.25
N PHE A 110 -9.50 17.92 -7.52
CA PHE A 110 -9.57 17.82 -6.06
C PHE A 110 -10.49 16.68 -5.63
N GLY A 111 -10.05 15.94 -4.61
CA GLY A 111 -10.86 14.94 -3.93
C GLY A 111 -10.04 13.81 -3.33
N ARG A 112 -10.59 13.18 -2.30
CA ARG A 112 -10.01 12.00 -1.63
C ARG A 112 -9.91 10.84 -2.62
N GLY A 113 -8.71 10.27 -2.74
CA GLY A 113 -8.40 9.22 -3.72
C GLY A 113 -7.96 9.74 -5.08
N ALA A 114 -7.91 11.06 -5.31
CA ALA A 114 -7.45 11.62 -6.59
C ALA A 114 -5.97 11.27 -6.84
N ALA A 115 -5.14 11.35 -5.81
CA ALA A 115 -3.73 10.96 -5.86
C ALA A 115 -3.55 9.48 -5.46
N ASP A 116 -4.27 9.00 -4.45
CA ASP A 116 -4.13 7.69 -3.82
C ASP A 116 -5.44 6.90 -3.83
N MET A 117 -5.70 5.98 -4.85
CA MET A 117 -4.95 5.94 -6.12
C MET A 117 -5.90 5.81 -7.33
N LYS A 118 -7.11 6.37 -7.20
CA LYS A 118 -8.15 6.31 -8.26
C LYS A 118 -7.69 6.94 -9.56
N GLY A 119 -6.83 7.99 -9.49
CA GLY A 119 -6.23 8.62 -10.66
C GLY A 119 -5.35 7.66 -11.46
N ALA A 120 -4.56 6.83 -10.80
CA ALA A 120 -3.71 5.84 -11.45
C ALA A 120 -4.53 4.70 -12.08
N ILE A 121 -5.63 4.26 -11.42
CA ILE A 121 -6.56 3.28 -11.99
C ILE A 121 -7.19 3.83 -13.28
N ALA A 122 -7.64 5.08 -13.26
CA ALA A 122 -8.20 5.74 -14.44
C ALA A 122 -7.17 5.87 -15.55
N ALA A 123 -5.93 6.25 -15.21
CA ALA A 123 -4.83 6.40 -16.17
C ALA A 123 -4.49 5.07 -16.86
N PHE A 124 -4.43 3.97 -16.09
CA PHE A 124 -4.17 2.66 -16.68
C PHE A 124 -5.35 2.16 -17.54
N THR A 125 -6.57 2.42 -17.11
CA THR A 125 -7.77 2.06 -17.88
C THR A 125 -7.80 2.78 -19.24
N GLU A 126 -7.48 4.08 -19.27
CA GLU A 126 -7.37 4.84 -20.54
C GLU A 126 -6.21 4.34 -21.38
N ALA A 127 -5.05 4.03 -20.77
CA ALA A 127 -3.91 3.45 -21.48
C ALA A 127 -4.28 2.13 -22.17
N CYS A 128 -5.02 1.25 -21.49
CA CYS A 128 -5.56 0.02 -22.10
C CYS A 128 -6.48 0.33 -23.28
N ALA A 129 -7.38 1.29 -23.15
CA ALA A 129 -8.30 1.65 -24.22
C ALA A 129 -7.54 2.10 -25.48
N ARG A 130 -6.53 2.99 -25.35
CA ARG A 130 -5.70 3.45 -26.45
C ARG A 130 -4.83 2.34 -27.04
N PHE A 131 -4.22 1.51 -26.21
CA PHE A 131 -3.43 0.36 -26.62
C PHE A 131 -4.28 -0.61 -27.47
N LEU A 132 -5.47 -0.99 -26.99
CA LEU A 132 -6.37 -1.91 -27.68
C LEU A 132 -6.94 -1.31 -28.98
N ALA A 133 -7.22 -0.01 -29.01
CA ALA A 133 -7.67 0.66 -30.22
C ALA A 133 -6.62 0.61 -31.35
N ARG A 134 -5.32 0.61 -31.01
CA ARG A 134 -4.22 0.55 -31.99
C ARG A 134 -3.78 -0.87 -32.34
N ARG A 135 -3.70 -1.76 -31.34
CA ARG A 135 -3.15 -3.11 -31.49
C ARG A 135 -4.21 -4.19 -31.72
N GLY A 136 -5.49 -3.87 -31.45
CA GLY A 136 -6.54 -4.89 -31.40
C GLY A 136 -6.41 -5.81 -30.18
N HIS A 137 -7.15 -6.92 -30.19
CA HIS A 137 -7.20 -7.87 -29.07
C HIS A 137 -6.19 -9.02 -29.20
N GLU A 138 -5.52 -9.16 -30.35
CA GLU A 138 -4.53 -10.22 -30.62
C GLU A 138 -3.09 -9.66 -30.50
N PHE A 139 -2.72 -9.23 -29.29
CA PHE A 139 -1.42 -8.62 -29.01
C PHE A 139 -0.37 -9.59 -28.41
N GLY A 140 -0.64 -10.88 -28.45
CA GLY A 140 0.33 -11.94 -28.09
C GLY A 140 0.46 -12.20 -26.58
N GLY A 141 -0.49 -11.74 -25.78
CA GLY A 141 -0.47 -11.96 -24.32
C GLY A 141 -1.78 -11.59 -23.66
N SER A 142 -1.71 -11.21 -22.39
CA SER A 142 -2.87 -10.75 -21.61
C SER A 142 -2.54 -9.56 -20.72
N ILE A 143 -3.55 -8.74 -20.47
CA ILE A 143 -3.51 -7.62 -19.55
C ILE A 143 -4.56 -7.86 -18.46
N SER A 144 -4.22 -7.65 -17.20
CA SER A 144 -5.19 -7.68 -16.10
C SER A 144 -5.13 -6.46 -15.21
N LEU A 145 -6.28 -6.15 -14.60
CA LEU A 145 -6.41 -5.22 -13.48
C LEU A 145 -6.82 -6.02 -12.24
N LEU A 146 -6.05 -5.87 -11.17
CA LEU A 146 -6.28 -6.44 -9.85
C LEU A 146 -6.62 -5.28 -8.89
N ILE A 147 -7.92 -5.03 -8.66
CA ILE A 147 -8.39 -3.86 -7.90
C ILE A 147 -9.02 -4.32 -6.60
N THR A 148 -8.41 -3.94 -5.49
CA THR A 148 -8.91 -4.25 -4.14
C THR A 148 -9.72 -3.10 -3.54
N GLY A 149 -10.54 -3.43 -2.54
CA GLY A 149 -11.22 -2.50 -1.65
C GLY A 149 -10.71 -2.54 -0.20
N ASP A 150 -9.49 -3.08 0.05
CA ASP A 150 -8.95 -3.31 1.40
C ASP A 150 -7.42 -3.04 1.48
N GLU A 151 -6.91 -2.07 0.74
CA GLU A 151 -5.50 -1.64 0.89
C GLU A 151 -5.36 -0.70 2.09
N GLU A 152 -6.25 0.26 2.21
CA GLU A 152 -6.31 1.29 3.25
C GLU A 152 -6.93 0.77 4.57
N GLY A 153 -7.33 -0.48 4.57
CA GLY A 153 -7.93 -1.17 5.70
C GLY A 153 -6.98 -2.19 6.34
N PRO A 154 -7.53 -3.29 6.90
CA PRO A 154 -6.74 -4.37 7.49
C PRO A 154 -5.89 -5.16 6.49
N ALA A 155 -6.14 -5.07 5.19
CA ALA A 155 -5.51 -5.82 4.09
C ALA A 155 -5.64 -7.35 4.25
N VAL A 156 -6.79 -7.83 4.69
CA VAL A 156 -7.10 -9.24 4.94
C VAL A 156 -7.96 -9.83 3.83
N ASN A 157 -8.97 -9.07 3.38
CA ASN A 157 -9.97 -9.51 2.41
C ASN A 157 -9.74 -8.94 0.99
N GLY A 158 -8.54 -8.41 0.73
CA GLY A 158 -8.16 -7.79 -0.53
C GLY A 158 -7.19 -8.64 -1.37
N THR A 159 -6.16 -7.97 -1.86
CA THR A 159 -5.14 -8.47 -2.78
C THR A 159 -4.55 -9.83 -2.39
N VAL A 160 -4.30 -10.06 -1.11
CA VAL A 160 -3.73 -11.33 -0.63
C VAL A 160 -4.63 -12.54 -0.96
N LYS A 161 -5.96 -12.39 -0.80
CA LYS A 161 -6.92 -13.46 -1.13
C LYS A 161 -7.19 -13.56 -2.64
N MET A 162 -7.19 -12.43 -3.35
CA MET A 162 -7.27 -12.42 -4.81
C MET A 162 -6.13 -13.21 -5.44
N LEU A 163 -4.88 -12.91 -5.07
CA LEU A 163 -3.69 -13.60 -5.58
C LEU A 163 -3.71 -15.10 -5.28
N LYS A 164 -4.10 -15.48 -4.06
CA LYS A 164 -4.26 -16.88 -3.69
C LYS A 164 -5.27 -17.60 -4.60
N LYS A 165 -6.44 -16.98 -4.82
CA LYS A 165 -7.50 -17.55 -5.69
C LYS A 165 -7.04 -17.66 -7.14
N LEU A 166 -6.28 -16.69 -7.65
CA LEU A 166 -5.71 -16.75 -9.01
C LEU A 166 -4.68 -17.87 -9.12
N ALA A 167 -3.77 -18.00 -8.16
CA ALA A 167 -2.78 -19.07 -8.13
C ALA A 167 -3.42 -20.48 -8.05
N GLU A 168 -4.49 -20.64 -7.26
CA GLU A 168 -5.26 -21.90 -7.17
C GLU A 168 -5.90 -22.30 -8.50
N ARG A 169 -6.15 -21.34 -9.40
CA ARG A 169 -6.64 -21.59 -10.76
C ARG A 169 -5.51 -21.85 -11.77
N GLY A 170 -4.26 -21.80 -11.35
CA GLY A 170 -3.09 -21.87 -12.23
C GLY A 170 -2.83 -20.61 -13.04
N GLU A 171 -3.41 -19.46 -12.65
CA GLU A 171 -3.16 -18.18 -13.30
C GLU A 171 -1.82 -17.60 -12.82
N THR A 172 -0.93 -17.29 -13.77
CA THR A 172 0.38 -16.72 -13.51
C THR A 172 0.43 -15.26 -14.00
N ILE A 173 1.13 -14.42 -13.29
CA ILE A 173 1.42 -13.04 -13.66
C ILE A 173 2.92 -12.94 -13.89
N ASP A 174 3.35 -12.36 -15.03
CA ASP A 174 4.78 -12.27 -15.36
C ASP A 174 5.41 -10.96 -14.92
N ALA A 175 4.62 -9.89 -14.84
CA ALA A 175 5.04 -8.58 -14.35
C ALA A 175 3.85 -7.79 -13.81
N CYS A 176 4.07 -7.01 -12.76
CA CYS A 176 3.04 -6.16 -12.18
C CYS A 176 3.56 -4.74 -11.92
N VAL A 177 2.71 -3.75 -12.21
CA VAL A 177 2.88 -2.37 -11.75
C VAL A 177 1.74 -2.03 -10.81
N VAL A 178 2.06 -1.55 -9.62
CA VAL A 178 1.10 -1.01 -8.66
C VAL A 178 1.04 0.50 -8.85
N GLY A 179 -0.15 1.06 -8.99
CA GLY A 179 -0.36 2.48 -9.32
C GLY A 179 -0.27 3.43 -8.13
N GLU A 180 0.46 3.09 -7.08
CA GLU A 180 0.68 3.92 -5.90
C GLU A 180 1.28 5.29 -6.22
N PRO A 181 0.96 6.35 -5.46
CA PRO A 181 1.49 7.71 -5.67
C PRO A 181 2.97 7.79 -5.25
N THR A 182 3.85 7.34 -6.12
CA THR A 182 5.29 7.21 -5.84
C THR A 182 6.09 8.46 -6.16
N SER A 183 5.62 9.30 -7.08
CA SER A 183 6.32 10.55 -7.43
C SER A 183 6.34 11.50 -6.23
N SER A 184 7.51 12.07 -5.93
CA SER A 184 7.76 12.78 -4.68
C SER A 184 7.41 14.27 -4.77
N LYS A 185 8.10 15.01 -5.65
CA LYS A 185 7.94 16.46 -5.84
C LYS A 185 7.36 16.81 -7.19
N ARG A 186 7.67 16.04 -8.20
CA ARG A 186 7.18 16.20 -9.57
C ARG A 186 6.89 14.84 -10.17
N PHE A 187 5.93 14.80 -11.05
CA PHE A 187 5.55 13.58 -11.74
C PHE A 187 6.77 12.90 -12.39
N GLY A 188 6.90 11.60 -12.15
CA GLY A 188 7.93 10.77 -12.77
C GLY A 188 9.30 10.80 -12.09
N ASP A 189 9.48 11.55 -10.99
CA ASP A 189 10.79 11.67 -10.32
C ASP A 189 11.19 10.43 -9.50
N MET A 190 10.27 9.46 -9.26
CA MET A 190 10.56 8.29 -8.44
C MET A 190 9.73 7.07 -8.82
N ILE A 191 10.39 5.91 -8.86
CA ILE A 191 9.79 4.56 -8.91
C ILE A 191 10.10 3.86 -7.59
N LYS A 192 9.13 3.18 -6.98
CA LYS A 192 9.39 2.31 -5.83
C LYS A 192 9.65 0.88 -6.32
N ILE A 193 10.86 0.41 -6.08
CA ILE A 193 11.31 -0.94 -6.43
C ILE A 193 11.39 -1.87 -5.23
N GLY A 194 10.91 -1.42 -4.08
CA GLY A 194 10.84 -2.19 -2.84
C GLY A 194 10.25 -1.37 -1.71
N ARG A 195 9.84 -2.06 -0.66
CA ARG A 195 9.33 -1.45 0.57
C ARG A 195 9.88 -2.19 1.78
N ARG A 196 10.10 -1.44 2.86
CA ARG A 196 10.44 -2.04 4.16
C ARG A 196 9.26 -2.82 4.70
N GLY A 197 9.56 -3.91 5.43
CA GLY A 197 8.56 -4.63 6.21
C GLY A 197 8.01 -3.78 7.35
N SER A 198 6.85 -4.19 7.88
CA SER A 198 6.19 -3.51 8.99
C SER A 198 5.66 -4.51 10.00
N MET A 199 6.00 -4.29 11.27
CA MET A 199 5.52 -5.11 12.39
C MET A 199 5.13 -4.20 13.55
N THR A 200 3.93 -4.40 14.09
CA THR A 200 3.42 -3.72 15.29
C THR A 200 3.39 -4.70 16.45
N VAL A 201 3.85 -4.27 17.61
CA VAL A 201 3.92 -5.08 18.83
C VAL A 201 3.23 -4.35 19.97
N ASP A 202 2.30 -5.05 20.63
CA ASP A 202 1.70 -4.62 21.89
C ASP A 202 2.42 -5.30 23.05
N LEU A 203 2.85 -4.49 24.00
CA LEU A 203 3.49 -4.95 25.23
C LEU A 203 2.60 -4.69 26.45
N VAL A 204 2.61 -5.64 27.37
CA VAL A 204 2.08 -5.46 28.72
C VAL A 204 3.20 -5.67 29.72
N VAL A 205 3.55 -4.62 30.45
CA VAL A 205 4.55 -4.66 31.51
C VAL A 205 3.82 -4.73 32.84
N ARG A 206 4.07 -5.78 33.62
CA ARG A 206 3.47 -6.00 34.92
C ARG A 206 4.52 -5.80 35.99
N GLY A 207 4.09 -5.21 37.09
CA GLY A 207 4.89 -5.04 38.31
C GLY A 207 4.06 -5.36 39.54
N ILE A 208 4.42 -4.80 40.66
CA ILE A 208 3.72 -4.93 41.93
C ILE A 208 3.20 -3.54 42.33
N GLN A 209 1.88 -3.39 42.36
CA GLN A 209 1.23 -2.16 42.81
C GLN A 209 1.52 -1.93 44.29
N GLY A 210 1.76 -0.66 44.67
CA GLY A 210 2.01 -0.33 46.06
C GLY A 210 2.01 1.18 46.35
N HIS A 211 2.04 1.52 47.63
CA HIS A 211 2.12 2.92 48.06
C HIS A 211 3.54 3.43 47.82
N VAL A 212 3.68 4.58 47.14
CA VAL A 212 4.98 5.15 46.74
C VAL A 212 5.90 5.49 47.93
N GLY A 213 5.35 5.65 49.13
CA GLY A 213 6.11 5.83 50.39
C GLY A 213 6.81 4.59 50.88
N TYR A 214 6.55 3.39 50.30
CA TYR A 214 7.17 2.11 50.67
C TYR A 214 7.76 1.44 49.42
N PRO A 215 8.83 2.03 48.84
CA PRO A 215 9.38 1.57 47.57
C PRO A 215 9.89 0.13 47.59
N GLU A 216 10.26 -0.40 48.74
CA GLU A 216 10.69 -1.79 48.95
C GLU A 216 9.57 -2.82 48.82
N ARG A 217 8.29 -2.38 48.79
CA ARG A 217 7.11 -3.25 48.73
C ARG A 217 6.42 -3.21 47.37
N LEU A 218 6.98 -2.50 46.41
CA LEU A 218 6.41 -2.36 45.08
C LEU A 218 7.45 -2.67 44.02
N ASP A 219 6.97 -2.95 42.80
CA ASP A 219 7.79 -3.02 41.58
C ASP A 219 7.08 -2.18 40.50
N ASN A 220 7.64 -1.01 40.23
CA ASN A 220 6.96 -0.04 39.36
C ASN A 220 7.12 -0.38 37.87
N PRO A 221 6.06 -0.82 37.15
CA PRO A 221 6.15 -1.18 35.76
C PRO A 221 6.44 0.02 34.85
N ILE A 222 6.22 1.28 35.27
CA ILE A 222 6.62 2.48 34.54
C ILE A 222 8.15 2.56 34.45
N HIS A 223 8.85 2.32 35.56
CA HIS A 223 10.31 2.32 35.57
C HIS A 223 10.88 1.19 34.70
N ARG A 224 10.25 0.00 34.75
CA ARG A 224 10.62 -1.12 33.86
C ARG A 224 10.44 -0.77 32.39
N LEU A 225 9.28 -0.19 32.04
CA LEU A 225 9.02 0.21 30.66
C LEU A 225 10.01 1.29 30.20
N SER A 226 10.35 2.26 31.04
CA SER A 226 11.34 3.30 30.69
C SER A 226 12.71 2.71 30.34
N ALA A 227 13.22 1.77 31.15
CA ALA A 227 14.48 1.09 30.87
C ALA A 227 14.42 0.22 29.61
N LEU A 228 13.26 -0.40 29.37
CA LEU A 228 13.02 -1.19 28.17
C LEU A 228 12.99 -0.33 26.91
N ILE A 229 12.34 0.83 26.96
CA ILE A 229 12.34 1.80 25.87
C ILE A 229 13.76 2.23 25.55
N GLU A 230 14.54 2.59 26.58
CA GLU A 230 15.94 2.97 26.38
C GLU A 230 16.74 1.83 25.71
N ALA A 231 16.60 0.60 26.19
CA ALA A 231 17.29 -0.56 25.61
C ALA A 231 16.94 -0.83 24.15
N LEU A 232 15.70 -0.52 23.72
CA LEU A 232 15.23 -0.74 22.36
C LEU A 232 15.62 0.38 21.41
N VAL A 233 15.69 1.65 21.88
CA VAL A 233 15.88 2.82 21.00
C VAL A 233 17.30 3.38 21.06
N ARG A 234 18.09 3.08 22.07
CA ARG A 234 19.44 3.63 22.28
C ARG A 234 20.41 3.23 21.19
N GLU A 235 20.40 1.96 20.84
CA GLU A 235 21.28 1.41 19.81
C GLU A 235 20.49 1.12 18.53
N PRO A 236 20.99 1.52 17.37
CA PRO A 236 20.40 1.11 16.10
C PRO A 236 20.22 -0.41 16.03
N ILE A 237 19.16 -0.85 15.39
CA ILE A 237 18.90 -2.29 15.16
C ILE A 237 19.91 -2.80 14.12
N ASP A 238 20.17 -2.00 13.08
CA ASP A 238 21.15 -2.25 12.03
C ASP A 238 21.60 -0.92 11.38
N GLY A 239 22.54 -1.01 10.47
CA GLY A 239 23.05 0.14 9.69
C GLY A 239 22.37 0.36 8.36
N GLY A 240 21.32 -0.41 8.04
CA GLY A 240 20.74 -0.46 6.71
C GLY A 240 21.45 -1.49 5.81
N SER A 241 20.96 -1.62 4.59
CA SER A 241 21.55 -2.46 3.55
C SER A 241 21.91 -1.64 2.31
N THR A 242 22.41 -2.28 1.26
CA THR A 242 22.68 -1.63 -0.02
C THR A 242 21.43 -0.97 -0.62
N HIS A 243 20.26 -1.52 -0.34
CA HIS A 243 19.01 -1.11 -0.97
C HIS A 243 18.02 -0.44 -0.02
N PHE A 244 18.24 -0.55 1.29
CA PHE A 244 17.30 -0.07 2.30
C PHE A 244 17.98 0.76 3.38
N GLN A 245 17.21 1.72 3.88
CA GLN A 245 17.52 2.47 5.09
C GLN A 245 17.57 1.55 6.31
N PRO A 246 18.22 1.98 7.41
CA PRO A 246 18.22 1.25 8.67
C PRO A 246 16.81 0.91 9.16
N THR A 247 16.69 -0.23 9.81
CA THR A 247 15.48 -0.62 10.52
C THR A 247 15.18 0.39 11.63
N SER A 248 13.94 0.87 11.68
CA SER A 248 13.49 1.83 12.69
C SER A 248 12.45 1.23 13.61
N LEU A 249 12.45 1.67 14.87
CA LEU A 249 11.48 1.33 15.89
C LEU A 249 10.94 2.60 16.52
N GLN A 250 9.60 2.73 16.59
CA GLN A 250 8.94 3.88 17.20
C GLN A 250 7.84 3.41 18.15
N PHE A 251 7.89 3.87 19.40
CA PHE A 251 6.77 3.71 20.32
C PHE A 251 5.65 4.67 19.92
N THR A 252 4.43 4.15 19.82
CA THR A 252 3.26 4.91 19.36
C THR A 252 2.26 5.20 20.45
N THR A 253 2.18 4.36 21.49
CA THR A 253 1.35 4.61 22.67
C THR A 253 2.01 4.09 23.96
N ILE A 254 1.72 4.75 25.07
CA ILE A 254 1.98 4.29 26.43
C ILE A 254 0.73 4.60 27.26
N ASP A 255 0.08 3.56 27.76
CA ASP A 255 -1.15 3.67 28.54
C ASP A 255 -0.96 3.13 29.94
N VAL A 256 -1.04 4.02 30.93
CA VAL A 256 -0.95 3.70 32.35
C VAL A 256 -2.32 3.74 33.03
N GLY A 257 -3.13 4.74 32.70
CA GLY A 257 -4.47 4.95 33.23
C GLY A 257 -4.53 5.21 34.74
N ASN A 258 -3.37 5.43 35.39
CA ASN A 258 -3.28 5.63 36.83
C ASN A 258 -3.72 7.05 37.23
N LYS A 259 -4.76 7.16 38.05
CA LYS A 259 -5.29 8.44 38.57
C LYS A 259 -4.78 8.79 39.98
N ALA A 260 -4.20 7.82 40.72
CA ALA A 260 -3.74 8.01 42.07
C ALA A 260 -2.32 8.59 42.08
N THR A 261 -2.08 9.60 42.91
CA THR A 261 -0.78 10.30 43.01
C THR A 261 0.21 9.60 43.94
N ASN A 262 -0.28 8.74 44.84
CA ASN A 262 0.49 8.07 45.87
C ASN A 262 0.54 6.54 45.73
N ILE A 263 0.10 6.01 44.60
CA ILE A 263 0.12 4.56 44.30
C ILE A 263 0.87 4.36 42.97
N ALA A 264 1.88 3.49 43.01
CA ALA A 264 2.47 2.98 41.76
C ALA A 264 1.51 1.96 41.12
N PRO A 265 1.28 2.01 39.76
CA PRO A 265 0.37 1.07 39.13
C PRO A 265 0.91 -0.36 39.12
N GLY A 266 0.03 -1.35 38.92
CA GLY A 266 0.44 -2.76 38.75
C GLY A 266 0.74 -3.13 37.30
N THR A 267 0.31 -2.30 36.33
CA THR A 267 0.42 -2.63 34.89
C THR A 267 0.57 -1.37 34.05
N VAL A 268 1.37 -1.46 33.01
CA VAL A 268 1.51 -0.46 31.93
C VAL A 268 1.41 -1.18 30.59
N LYS A 269 0.71 -0.58 29.63
CA LYS A 269 0.65 -1.05 28.25
C LYS A 269 1.44 -0.12 27.34
N ALA A 270 2.09 -0.67 26.35
CA ALA A 270 2.80 0.12 25.33
C ALA A 270 2.67 -0.55 23.96
N ARG A 271 2.75 0.25 22.91
CA ARG A 271 2.80 -0.23 21.53
C ARG A 271 3.96 0.40 20.82
N PHE A 272 4.65 -0.39 20.01
CA PHE A 272 5.62 0.13 19.04
C PHE A 272 5.39 -0.46 17.65
N ASN A 273 5.83 0.28 16.64
CA ASN A 273 5.91 -0.18 15.25
C ASN A 273 7.36 -0.21 14.79
N THR A 274 7.71 -1.22 14.02
CA THR A 274 9.01 -1.32 13.33
C THR A 274 8.82 -1.22 11.83
N ARG A 275 9.76 -0.53 11.17
CA ARG A 275 9.96 -0.56 9.72
C ARG A 275 11.30 -1.21 9.45
N PHE A 276 11.31 -2.44 8.92
CA PHE A 276 12.52 -3.24 8.83
C PHE A 276 12.92 -3.51 7.37
N ASN A 277 14.20 -3.58 7.15
CA ASN A 277 14.83 -3.80 5.86
C ASN A 277 15.01 -5.30 5.55
N ASP A 278 15.69 -5.60 4.45
CA ASP A 278 15.93 -6.94 3.91
C ASP A 278 16.96 -7.78 4.69
N LEU A 279 17.62 -7.21 5.70
CA LEU A 279 18.49 -7.96 6.62
C LEU A 279 17.64 -8.80 7.60
N TRP A 280 16.34 -8.51 7.70
CA TRP A 280 15.45 -9.13 8.66
C TRP A 280 14.22 -9.75 7.97
N THR A 281 13.75 -10.85 8.54
CA THR A 281 12.36 -11.26 8.45
C THR A 281 11.62 -10.79 9.72
N SER A 282 10.31 -10.70 9.67
CA SER A 282 9.52 -10.39 10.88
C SER A 282 9.84 -11.34 12.04
N LYS A 283 10.09 -12.61 11.74
CA LYS A 283 10.44 -13.65 12.72
C LYS A 283 11.81 -13.40 13.37
N THR A 284 12.85 -13.13 12.56
CA THR A 284 14.22 -12.90 13.06
C THR A 284 14.32 -11.57 13.81
N LEU A 285 13.65 -10.52 13.32
CA LEU A 285 13.58 -9.23 14.00
C LEU A 285 12.87 -9.37 15.37
N LEU A 286 11.73 -10.06 15.43
CA LEU A 286 11.03 -10.28 16.69
C LEU A 286 11.88 -11.02 17.69
N ALA A 287 12.64 -12.05 17.26
CA ALA A 287 13.55 -12.78 18.14
C ALA A 287 14.66 -11.87 18.69
N HIS A 288 15.25 -11.04 17.83
CA HIS A 288 16.27 -10.06 18.25
C HIS A 288 15.71 -9.03 19.25
N LEU A 289 14.50 -8.51 19.01
CA LEU A 289 13.87 -7.57 19.94
C LEU A 289 13.53 -8.23 21.28
N LYS A 290 13.07 -9.48 21.29
CA LYS A 290 12.85 -10.27 22.52
C LYS A 290 14.13 -10.42 23.31
N GLU A 291 15.23 -10.78 22.68
CA GLU A 291 16.53 -10.91 23.36
C GLU A 291 16.99 -9.58 23.99
N ARG A 292 16.83 -8.44 23.30
CA ARG A 292 17.12 -7.12 23.86
C ARG A 292 16.26 -6.82 25.10
N ILE A 293 14.98 -7.15 25.05
CA ILE A 293 14.02 -6.97 26.14
C ILE A 293 14.39 -7.86 27.35
N GLU A 294 14.70 -9.13 27.11
CA GLU A 294 15.08 -10.08 28.16
C GLU A 294 16.36 -9.65 28.86
N ARG A 295 17.37 -9.21 28.13
CA ARG A 295 18.63 -8.67 28.70
C ARG A 295 18.37 -7.43 29.57
N SER A 296 17.54 -6.50 29.11
CA SER A 296 17.17 -5.30 29.87
C SER A 296 16.38 -5.67 31.12
N SER A 297 15.42 -6.59 31.03
CA SER A 297 14.60 -7.04 32.14
C SER A 297 15.43 -7.75 33.21
N ALA A 298 16.38 -8.61 32.84
CA ALA A 298 17.29 -9.29 33.74
C ALA A 298 18.18 -8.30 34.50
N ALA A 299 18.65 -7.23 33.88
CA ALA A 299 19.46 -6.19 34.50
C ALA A 299 18.70 -5.39 35.57
N LEU A 300 17.38 -5.26 35.42
CA LEU A 300 16.54 -4.55 36.41
C LEU A 300 16.25 -5.36 37.68
N GLY A 301 16.33 -6.69 37.61
CA GLY A 301 15.93 -7.58 38.74
C GLY A 301 14.43 -7.46 39.04
N GLY A 302 14.04 -7.92 40.24
CA GLY A 302 12.65 -7.90 40.73
C GLY A 302 11.76 -8.97 40.08
N ASN A 303 10.45 -8.90 40.35
CA ASN A 303 9.47 -9.91 39.92
C ASN A 303 8.55 -9.48 38.79
N GLY A 304 8.76 -8.29 38.21
CA GLY A 304 7.95 -7.78 37.10
C GLY A 304 8.17 -8.57 35.81
N THR A 305 7.12 -8.68 35.01
CA THR A 305 7.11 -9.42 33.75
C THR A 305 6.79 -8.54 32.56
N ILE A 306 7.29 -8.95 31.39
CA ILE A 306 7.00 -8.32 30.12
C ILE A 306 6.35 -9.36 29.21
N GLU A 307 5.16 -9.04 28.74
CA GLU A 307 4.34 -9.89 27.87
C GLU A 307 4.21 -9.23 26.49
N PHE A 308 4.45 -10.00 25.43
CA PHE A 308 4.09 -9.65 24.08
C PHE A 308 2.62 -10.01 23.85
N ALA A 309 1.72 -9.07 24.14
CA ALA A 309 0.28 -9.30 24.12
C ALA A 309 -0.24 -9.54 22.71
N SER A 310 0.32 -8.84 21.72
CA SER A 310 0.07 -9.12 20.31
C SER A 310 1.28 -8.77 19.44
N VAL A 311 1.39 -9.46 18.30
CA VAL A 311 2.35 -9.16 17.24
C VAL A 311 1.61 -9.20 15.91
N LYS A 312 1.48 -8.05 15.26
CA LYS A 312 0.85 -7.94 13.95
C LYS A 312 1.91 -7.60 12.90
N VAL A 313 2.13 -8.51 11.95
CA VAL A 313 2.98 -8.29 10.78
C VAL A 313 2.11 -7.80 9.64
N SER A 314 2.31 -6.54 9.21
CA SER A 314 1.59 -5.99 8.05
C SER A 314 2.20 -6.48 6.74
N GLY A 315 3.51 -6.75 6.70
CA GLY A 315 4.21 -7.33 5.56
C GLY A 315 5.70 -7.48 5.80
N GLU A 316 6.30 -8.40 5.07
CA GLU A 316 7.75 -8.51 4.96
C GLU A 316 8.31 -7.41 4.05
N SER A 317 9.60 -7.14 4.14
CA SER A 317 10.29 -6.31 3.14
C SER A 317 10.33 -7.05 1.80
N PHE A 318 10.27 -6.29 0.71
CA PHE A 318 10.48 -6.82 -0.63
C PHE A 318 11.37 -5.88 -1.45
N TYR A 319 12.06 -6.44 -2.43
CA TYR A 319 12.92 -5.72 -3.35
C TYR A 319 12.88 -6.36 -4.73
N THR A 320 12.60 -5.55 -5.73
CA THR A 320 12.70 -5.92 -7.13
C THR A 320 14.00 -5.31 -7.67
N ALA A 321 14.98 -6.17 -7.92
CA ALA A 321 16.26 -5.72 -8.48
C ALA A 321 16.06 -5.01 -9.83
N PRO A 322 16.88 -3.99 -10.15
CA PRO A 322 16.92 -3.41 -11.48
C PRO A 322 17.05 -4.51 -12.55
N GLY A 323 16.15 -4.49 -13.53
CA GLY A 323 16.05 -5.51 -14.57
C GLY A 323 14.96 -5.14 -15.57
N PRO A 324 14.49 -6.07 -16.42
CA PRO A 324 13.62 -5.76 -17.56
C PRO A 324 12.39 -4.93 -17.21
N LEU A 325 11.69 -5.21 -16.10
CA LEU A 325 10.51 -4.45 -15.68
C LEU A 325 10.87 -3.03 -15.25
N VAL A 326 11.92 -2.86 -14.46
CA VAL A 326 12.37 -1.54 -13.98
C VAL A 326 12.83 -0.69 -15.16
N GLU A 327 13.65 -1.24 -16.04
CA GLU A 327 14.12 -0.54 -17.26
C GLU A 327 12.98 -0.18 -18.21
N LEU A 328 12.00 -1.05 -18.33
CA LEU A 328 10.80 -0.82 -19.14
C LEU A 328 10.04 0.42 -18.66
N VAL A 329 9.75 0.50 -17.37
CA VAL A 329 8.98 1.60 -16.78
C VAL A 329 9.81 2.88 -16.72
N ALA A 330 11.08 2.81 -16.28
CA ALA A 330 11.97 3.97 -16.27
C ALA A 330 12.17 4.55 -17.69
N GLY A 331 12.36 3.68 -18.67
CA GLY A 331 12.45 4.10 -20.07
C GLY A 331 11.19 4.77 -20.59
N ALA A 332 10.01 4.28 -20.21
CA ALA A 332 8.74 4.92 -20.59
C ALA A 332 8.60 6.31 -19.95
N ILE A 333 9.01 6.48 -18.69
CA ILE A 333 9.02 7.77 -17.99
C ILE A 333 9.98 8.75 -18.70
N ARG A 334 11.21 8.30 -19.02
CA ARG A 334 12.19 9.14 -19.76
C ARG A 334 11.61 9.66 -21.06
N ASP A 335 11.01 8.79 -21.84
CA ASP A 335 10.54 9.16 -23.18
C ASP A 335 9.29 10.04 -23.15
N VAL A 336 8.37 9.81 -22.21
CA VAL A 336 7.10 10.52 -22.14
C VAL A 336 7.20 11.80 -21.30
N ALA A 337 7.91 11.76 -20.17
CA ALA A 337 8.02 12.87 -19.23
C ALA A 337 9.37 13.60 -19.27
N GLY A 338 10.38 13.05 -19.96
CA GLY A 338 11.72 13.65 -20.01
C GLY A 338 12.48 13.61 -18.68
N ILE A 339 12.16 12.67 -17.80
CA ILE A 339 12.68 12.60 -16.43
C ILE A 339 13.35 11.25 -16.21
N GLU A 340 14.54 11.25 -15.57
CA GLU A 340 15.17 10.04 -15.04
C GLU A 340 14.63 9.78 -13.63
N PRO A 341 13.88 8.69 -13.40
CA PRO A 341 13.32 8.42 -12.08
C PRO A 341 14.37 7.91 -11.09
N GLU A 342 14.32 8.35 -9.84
CA GLU A 342 15.02 7.71 -8.74
C GLU A 342 14.40 6.34 -8.45
N LEU A 343 15.25 5.31 -8.32
CA LEU A 343 14.82 4.00 -7.83
C LEU A 343 14.90 3.97 -6.30
N SER A 344 13.77 3.79 -5.64
CA SER A 344 13.66 4.01 -4.19
C SER A 344 12.96 2.84 -3.48
N THR A 345 13.32 2.63 -2.22
CA THR A 345 12.68 1.68 -1.29
C THR A 345 12.05 2.37 -0.09
N THR A 346 11.94 3.71 -0.15
CA THR A 346 11.42 4.54 0.96
C THR A 346 9.90 4.51 1.02
N GLY A 347 9.32 4.95 2.16
CA GLY A 347 7.89 5.15 2.36
C GLY A 347 7.20 4.08 3.18
N GLY A 348 5.87 4.07 3.11
CA GLY A 348 4.99 3.12 3.78
C GLY A 348 5.00 1.72 3.14
N THR A 349 4.12 0.84 3.58
CA THR A 349 3.85 -0.43 2.90
C THR A 349 2.76 -0.23 1.84
N SER A 350 2.68 -1.17 0.88
CA SER A 350 1.63 -1.24 -0.13
C SER A 350 1.32 -2.70 -0.46
N ASP A 351 0.31 -2.96 -1.27
CA ASP A 351 -0.05 -4.31 -1.69
C ASP A 351 1.00 -4.98 -2.59
N ALA A 352 1.99 -4.25 -3.09
CA ALA A 352 3.16 -4.81 -3.76
C ALA A 352 3.88 -5.86 -2.88
N ARG A 353 3.81 -5.75 -1.54
CA ARG A 353 4.32 -6.76 -0.58
C ARG A 353 3.73 -8.16 -0.75
N PHE A 354 2.49 -8.24 -1.20
CA PHE A 354 1.81 -9.51 -1.47
C PHE A 354 2.13 -10.01 -2.88
N ILE A 355 2.10 -9.10 -3.86
CA ILE A 355 2.32 -9.37 -5.29
C ILE A 355 3.74 -9.85 -5.55
N SER A 356 4.73 -9.32 -4.83
CA SER A 356 6.14 -9.69 -4.96
C SER A 356 6.46 -11.17 -4.74
N ARG A 357 5.53 -11.91 -4.13
CA ARG A 357 5.63 -13.37 -3.93
C ARG A 357 5.22 -14.17 -5.17
N TYR A 358 4.60 -13.51 -6.15
CA TYR A 358 4.04 -14.15 -7.34
C TYR A 358 4.75 -13.72 -8.62
N CYS A 359 5.20 -12.47 -8.71
CA CYS A 359 5.89 -11.95 -9.89
C CYS A 359 6.77 -10.74 -9.53
N PRO A 360 7.71 -10.33 -10.42
CA PRO A 360 8.35 -9.05 -10.35
C PRO A 360 7.32 -7.91 -10.28
N VAL A 361 7.49 -6.99 -9.32
CA VAL A 361 6.57 -5.89 -9.09
C VAL A 361 7.32 -4.61 -8.76
N LEU A 362 6.85 -3.50 -9.26
CA LEU A 362 7.27 -2.16 -8.85
C LEU A 362 6.05 -1.26 -8.71
N GLU A 363 6.25 -0.10 -8.10
CA GLU A 363 5.17 0.87 -7.94
C GLU A 363 5.53 2.14 -8.67
N PHE A 364 4.56 2.66 -9.43
CA PHE A 364 4.69 3.92 -10.13
C PHE A 364 3.32 4.59 -10.33
N GLY A 365 3.22 5.88 -9.96
CA GLY A 365 1.99 6.66 -10.11
C GLY A 365 2.20 8.15 -9.89
N LEU A 366 1.14 8.80 -9.45
CA LEU A 366 1.03 10.25 -9.32
C LEU A 366 1.93 10.82 -8.21
N VAL A 367 1.91 12.15 -8.08
CA VAL A 367 2.61 12.85 -6.99
C VAL A 367 1.85 12.65 -5.69
N GLY A 368 2.54 12.08 -4.69
CA GLY A 368 1.96 11.71 -3.40
C GLY A 368 1.94 12.83 -2.35
N GLU A 369 2.27 14.08 -2.69
CA GLU A 369 2.43 15.16 -1.71
C GLU A 369 1.17 15.43 -0.89
N THR A 370 0.00 15.25 -1.47
CA THR A 370 -1.31 15.52 -0.83
C THR A 370 -2.07 14.28 -0.40
N MET A 371 -1.53 13.06 -0.61
CA MET A 371 -2.19 11.83 -0.19
C MET A 371 -2.48 11.84 1.31
N HIS A 372 -3.65 11.33 1.72
CA HIS A 372 -4.15 11.29 3.10
C HIS A 372 -4.37 12.65 3.77
N LYS A 373 -4.11 13.76 3.08
CA LYS A 373 -4.34 15.12 3.61
C LYS A 373 -5.73 15.63 3.25
N VAL A 374 -6.14 16.68 3.94
CA VAL A 374 -7.25 17.55 3.53
C VAL A 374 -6.86 18.20 2.19
N ASP A 375 -7.85 18.44 1.33
CA ASP A 375 -7.67 19.00 -0.01
C ASP A 375 -6.72 18.19 -0.89
N GLU A 376 -6.77 16.85 -0.77
CA GLU A 376 -6.07 15.94 -1.66
C GLU A 376 -6.42 16.25 -3.11
N LYS A 377 -5.39 16.24 -3.98
CA LYS A 377 -5.55 16.59 -5.38
C LYS A 377 -4.47 15.97 -6.26
N SER A 378 -4.75 15.89 -7.55
CA SER A 378 -3.79 15.53 -8.59
C SER A 378 -3.80 16.55 -9.72
N ALA A 379 -2.62 16.86 -10.27
CA ALA A 379 -2.53 17.71 -11.43
C ALA A 379 -3.16 17.01 -12.67
N ILE A 380 -3.97 17.73 -13.42
CA ILE A 380 -4.65 17.18 -14.61
C ILE A 380 -3.62 16.73 -15.67
N GLU A 381 -2.54 17.45 -15.82
CA GLU A 381 -1.47 17.08 -16.75
C GLU A 381 -0.69 15.84 -16.29
N ASP A 382 -0.55 15.61 -14.98
CA ASP A 382 0.07 14.40 -14.44
C ASP A 382 -0.80 13.17 -14.73
N LEU A 383 -2.12 13.27 -14.56
CA LEU A 383 -3.07 12.20 -14.93
C LEU A 383 -2.93 11.80 -16.41
N LYS A 384 -2.92 12.78 -17.30
CA LYS A 384 -2.76 12.55 -18.75
C LYS A 384 -1.37 11.98 -19.09
N THR A 385 -0.34 12.46 -18.41
CA THR A 385 1.03 11.99 -18.65
C THR A 385 1.22 10.58 -18.12
N LEU A 386 0.65 10.25 -16.96
CA LEU A 386 0.67 8.89 -16.40
C LEU A 386 -0.01 7.89 -17.33
N SER A 387 -1.16 8.27 -17.92
CA SER A 387 -1.83 7.43 -18.89
C SER A 387 -0.96 7.17 -20.14
N ARG A 388 -0.22 8.17 -20.64
CA ARG A 388 0.73 7.99 -21.75
C ARG A 388 1.93 7.12 -21.36
N VAL A 389 2.44 7.24 -20.15
CA VAL A 389 3.52 6.36 -19.64
C VAL A 389 3.03 4.92 -19.60
N TYR A 390 1.86 4.66 -19.02
CA TYR A 390 1.32 3.29 -18.95
C TYR A 390 1.05 2.70 -20.34
N GLU A 391 0.55 3.50 -21.28
CA GLU A 391 0.37 3.07 -22.68
C GLU A 391 1.72 2.67 -23.30
N THR A 392 2.77 3.48 -23.10
CA THR A 392 4.13 3.20 -23.59
C THR A 392 4.70 1.93 -22.95
N VAL A 393 4.43 1.69 -21.66
CA VAL A 393 4.81 0.45 -20.99
C VAL A 393 4.15 -0.75 -21.64
N LEU A 394 2.83 -0.70 -21.89
CA LEU A 394 2.11 -1.79 -22.56
C LEU A 394 2.64 -2.04 -23.97
N ASP A 395 2.86 -0.99 -24.77
CA ASP A 395 3.40 -1.10 -26.12
C ASP A 395 4.74 -1.83 -26.14
N ARG A 396 5.66 -1.46 -25.25
CA ARG A 396 6.99 -2.06 -25.17
C ARG A 396 6.97 -3.48 -24.62
N TYR A 397 6.12 -3.71 -23.61
CA TYR A 397 6.01 -5.03 -22.99
C TYR A 397 5.54 -6.09 -23.99
N PHE A 398 4.57 -5.75 -24.85
CA PHE A 398 4.03 -6.67 -25.84
C PHE A 398 4.69 -6.57 -27.23
N ALA A 399 5.65 -5.67 -27.43
CA ALA A 399 6.44 -5.62 -28.66
C ALA A 399 7.71 -6.48 -28.59
N ALA A 400 8.19 -6.75 -27.40
CA ALA A 400 9.35 -7.56 -27.11
C ALA A 400 8.93 -9.04 -26.99
#